data_5cee01fdbd837bef8861cc7f1cce8b7d
#
_entry.id   5cee01fdbd837bef8861cc7f1cce8b7d
#
_cell.length_a   1.000
_cell.length_b   1.000
_cell.length_c   1.000
_cell.angle_alpha   90.00
_cell.angle_beta   90.00
_cell.angle_gamma   90.00
#
_symmetry.space_group_name_H-M   'P 1'
#
loop_
_entity.id
_entity.type
_entity.pdbx_description
1 polymer ?
#
loop_
_entity_poly.entity_id
_entity_poly.type
_entity_poly.pdbx_seq_one_letter_code
_entity_poly.pdbx_strand_id
1 'polypeptide(L)'
;MSSTESVSPYDVIVCACGPREYTAADAVDAAIFRGELEEKWQAFLRHVAAEERADELELELDESAISAAAEEFRYRHDLITAEETERWLSNRGLTFEDFSDYFARQYSVGAVDESFSSEQIAYTSAPQELRRLFVAELILSGALAEMTNKIMWGLAARCAGKEPKPDVIDAEKRKFLYRIAIEAAQLTSWLEEMGRDSQWLDEMLAIEAAYGAHCDTLLVPEARQRELMALRLRLTRFEIELIELESHDSAQEALFCVREDGMSLQEVATEGRYPYQRADFLLEDLPANAQQKYLSVSEGDLLEPMARGDGFEVCRVIRKVEPRLEDPTVKLRIDQRLLIRYFSDLTTKHTYSRLSIPVSVE
;
A
#
# COMPACT_ATOMS: atom_id res chain seq x y z
N MET A 1 21.34 3.30 -37.42
CA MET A 1 20.23 3.50 -36.47
C MET A 1 20.16 2.21 -35.66
N SER A 2 20.79 2.18 -34.50
CA SER A 2 20.68 1.04 -33.58
C SER A 2 19.28 1.04 -33.01
N SER A 3 18.48 0.02 -33.32
CA SER A 3 17.28 -0.30 -32.57
C SER A 3 17.73 -0.63 -31.16
N THR A 4 17.56 0.29 -30.23
CA THR A 4 17.53 -0.01 -28.81
C THR A 4 16.37 -0.96 -28.62
N GLU A 5 16.64 -2.26 -28.43
CA GLU A 5 15.65 -3.21 -27.95
C GLU A 5 15.09 -2.61 -26.65
N SER A 6 13.79 -2.31 -26.62
CA SER A 6 13.14 -1.82 -25.42
C SER A 6 13.21 -2.92 -24.37
N VAL A 7 13.81 -2.62 -23.24
CA VAL A 7 13.85 -3.52 -22.07
C VAL A 7 12.41 -3.83 -21.67
N SER A 8 12.08 -5.11 -21.46
CA SER A 8 10.76 -5.47 -20.95
C SER A 8 10.60 -4.99 -19.49
N PRO A 9 9.41 -4.54 -19.06
CA PRO A 9 9.17 -4.22 -17.65
C PRO A 9 9.55 -5.34 -16.67
N TYR A 10 9.46 -6.59 -17.10
CA TYR A 10 9.89 -7.77 -16.33
C TYR A 10 11.39 -7.82 -16.05
N ASP A 11 12.20 -7.38 -17.01
CA ASP A 11 13.66 -7.52 -16.98
C ASP A 11 14.33 -6.33 -16.28
N VAL A 12 13.56 -5.36 -15.84
CA VAL A 12 14.07 -4.21 -15.09
C VAL A 12 14.69 -4.68 -13.78
N ILE A 13 15.97 -4.38 -13.58
CA ILE A 13 16.68 -4.69 -12.34
C ILE A 13 16.15 -3.79 -11.24
N VAL A 14 15.54 -4.37 -10.22
CA VAL A 14 14.94 -3.65 -9.10
C VAL A 14 15.85 -3.56 -7.88
N CYS A 15 16.65 -4.59 -7.62
CA CYS A 15 17.64 -4.58 -6.55
C CYS A 15 18.79 -5.54 -6.82
N ALA A 16 19.84 -5.44 -5.99
CA ALA A 16 20.99 -6.36 -6.01
C ALA A 16 21.40 -6.74 -4.59
N CYS A 17 21.88 -7.99 -4.41
CA CYS A 17 22.50 -8.46 -3.16
C CYS A 17 23.82 -9.15 -3.52
N GLY A 18 24.95 -8.54 -3.09
CA GLY A 18 26.27 -8.98 -3.55
C GLY A 18 26.40 -8.91 -5.08
N PRO A 19 26.86 -9.98 -5.74
CA PRO A 19 27.00 -10.02 -7.20
C PRO A 19 25.69 -10.32 -7.96
N ARG A 20 24.60 -10.66 -7.26
CA ARG A 20 23.34 -11.08 -7.89
C ARG A 20 22.37 -9.92 -8.00
N GLU A 21 21.83 -9.75 -9.18
CA GLU A 21 20.76 -8.80 -9.50
C GLU A 21 19.41 -9.51 -9.52
N TYR A 22 18.38 -8.80 -9.10
CA TYR A 22 17.00 -9.26 -9.06
C TYR A 22 16.14 -8.33 -9.89
N THR A 23 15.28 -8.91 -10.69
CA THR A 23 14.42 -8.20 -11.63
C THR A 23 13.02 -7.93 -11.06
N ALA A 24 12.23 -7.15 -11.79
CA ALA A 24 10.81 -6.99 -11.49
C ALA A 24 10.07 -8.33 -11.48
N ALA A 25 10.42 -9.25 -12.39
CA ALA A 25 9.88 -10.61 -12.38
C ALA A 25 10.17 -11.34 -11.06
N ASP A 26 11.40 -11.24 -10.54
CA ASP A 26 11.76 -11.86 -9.25
C ASP A 26 10.96 -11.27 -8.08
N ALA A 27 10.69 -9.96 -8.11
CA ALA A 27 9.88 -9.30 -7.08
C ALA A 27 8.40 -9.74 -7.13
N VAL A 28 7.84 -9.87 -8.35
CA VAL A 28 6.48 -10.39 -8.57
C VAL A 28 6.38 -11.85 -8.12
N ASP A 29 7.35 -12.69 -8.49
CA ASP A 29 7.38 -14.09 -8.09
C ASP A 29 7.50 -14.26 -6.57
N ALA A 30 8.29 -13.42 -5.91
CA ALA A 30 8.35 -13.40 -4.44
C ALA A 30 7.00 -12.99 -3.82
N ALA A 31 6.26 -12.08 -4.45
CA ALA A 31 4.91 -11.71 -4.01
C ALA A 31 3.91 -12.85 -4.21
N ILE A 32 4.03 -13.63 -5.31
CA ILE A 32 3.25 -14.86 -5.50
C ILE A 32 3.57 -15.87 -4.39
N PHE A 33 4.86 -16.09 -4.13
CA PHE A 33 5.31 -16.99 -3.08
C PHE A 33 4.72 -16.63 -1.71
N ARG A 34 4.59 -15.34 -1.41
CA ARG A 34 3.99 -14.83 -0.17
C ARG A 34 2.46 -14.79 -0.17
N GLY A 35 1.80 -15.06 -1.30
CA GLY A 35 0.35 -14.92 -1.46
C GLY A 35 -0.15 -13.48 -1.44
N GLU A 36 0.71 -12.53 -1.79
CA GLU A 36 0.42 -11.08 -1.76
C GLU A 36 -0.02 -10.52 -3.13
N LEU A 37 0.11 -11.32 -4.18
CA LEU A 37 -0.18 -10.86 -5.54
C LEU A 37 -1.67 -10.84 -5.85
N GLU A 38 -2.44 -11.80 -5.33
CA GLU A 38 -3.82 -12.07 -5.76
C GLU A 38 -4.73 -10.85 -5.63
N GLU A 39 -4.69 -10.16 -4.50
CA GLU A 39 -5.50 -8.95 -4.29
C GLU A 39 -5.18 -7.85 -5.31
N LYS A 40 -3.89 -7.62 -5.57
CA LYS A 40 -3.44 -6.61 -6.54
C LYS A 40 -3.79 -7.03 -7.98
N TRP A 41 -3.69 -8.32 -8.28
CA TRP A 41 -4.05 -8.88 -9.57
C TRP A 41 -5.56 -8.72 -9.85
N GLN A 42 -6.40 -9.05 -8.88
CA GLN A 42 -7.85 -8.89 -9.01
C GLN A 42 -8.28 -7.42 -9.10
N ALA A 43 -7.59 -6.51 -8.39
CA ALA A 43 -7.81 -5.08 -8.55
C ALA A 43 -7.46 -4.61 -9.97
N PHE A 44 -6.31 -5.04 -10.51
CA PHE A 44 -5.89 -4.74 -11.87
C PHE A 44 -6.89 -5.27 -12.92
N LEU A 45 -7.37 -6.51 -12.79
CA LEU A 45 -8.37 -7.06 -13.71
C LEU A 45 -9.68 -6.24 -13.71
N ARG A 46 -10.06 -5.69 -12.56
CA ARG A 46 -11.21 -4.76 -12.50
C ARG A 46 -10.93 -3.45 -13.24
N HIS A 47 -9.72 -2.91 -13.16
CA HIS A 47 -9.34 -1.71 -13.92
C HIS A 47 -9.41 -1.96 -15.43
N VAL A 48 -8.88 -3.10 -15.90
CA VAL A 48 -8.94 -3.49 -17.32
C VAL A 48 -10.39 -3.66 -17.78
N ALA A 49 -11.20 -4.39 -17.01
CA ALA A 49 -12.61 -4.59 -17.35
C ALA A 49 -13.42 -3.27 -17.33
N ALA A 50 -13.06 -2.32 -16.46
CA ALA A 50 -13.68 -1.00 -16.43
C ALA A 50 -13.32 -0.17 -17.67
N GLU A 51 -12.06 -0.22 -18.11
CA GLU A 51 -11.59 0.43 -19.34
C GLU A 51 -12.33 -0.13 -20.57
N GLU A 52 -12.34 -1.46 -20.74
CA GLU A 52 -13.09 -2.12 -21.82
C GLU A 52 -14.58 -1.73 -21.81
N ARG A 53 -15.18 -1.66 -20.63
CA ARG A 53 -16.58 -1.28 -20.48
C ARG A 53 -16.84 0.19 -20.79
N ALA A 54 -15.94 1.08 -20.42
CA ALA A 54 -16.03 2.50 -20.76
C ALA A 54 -15.95 2.71 -22.27
N ASP A 55 -15.06 1.99 -22.95
CA ASP A 55 -14.91 2.01 -24.41
C ASP A 55 -16.15 1.46 -25.12
N GLU A 56 -16.70 0.32 -24.67
CA GLU A 56 -17.94 -0.25 -25.22
C GLU A 56 -19.14 0.71 -25.13
N LEU A 57 -19.20 1.50 -24.07
CA LEU A 57 -20.27 2.47 -23.82
C LEU A 57 -19.97 3.85 -24.41
N GLU A 58 -18.82 4.01 -25.07
CA GLU A 58 -18.34 5.30 -25.63
C GLU A 58 -18.39 6.42 -24.56
N LEU A 59 -17.99 6.11 -23.31
CA LEU A 59 -18.03 7.09 -22.23
C LEU A 59 -16.94 8.15 -22.42
N GLU A 60 -17.33 9.41 -22.29
CA GLU A 60 -16.36 10.53 -22.26
C GLU A 60 -15.72 10.57 -20.86
N LEU A 61 -14.43 10.24 -20.78
CA LEU A 61 -13.64 10.40 -19.57
C LEU A 61 -13.22 11.87 -19.40
N ASP A 62 -13.06 12.31 -18.15
CA ASP A 62 -12.58 13.65 -17.85
C ASP A 62 -11.06 13.77 -18.17
N GLU A 63 -10.75 14.16 -19.42
CA GLU A 63 -9.36 14.35 -19.88
C GLU A 63 -8.59 15.37 -19.03
N SER A 64 -9.29 16.36 -18.46
CA SER A 64 -8.65 17.37 -17.60
C SER A 64 -8.19 16.74 -16.28
N ALA A 65 -9.03 15.89 -15.67
CA ALA A 65 -8.69 15.18 -14.44
C ALA A 65 -7.59 14.13 -14.67
N ILE A 66 -7.63 13.40 -15.79
CA ILE A 66 -6.57 12.46 -16.20
C ILE A 66 -5.24 13.18 -16.37
N SER A 67 -5.23 14.30 -17.09
CA SER A 67 -4.03 15.13 -17.33
C SER A 67 -3.47 15.67 -16.01
N ALA A 68 -4.32 16.14 -15.09
CA ALA A 68 -3.92 16.64 -13.79
C ALA A 68 -3.27 15.53 -12.92
N ALA A 69 -3.83 14.32 -12.94
CA ALA A 69 -3.25 13.17 -12.22
C ALA A 69 -1.88 12.75 -12.78
N ALA A 70 -1.73 12.75 -14.11
CA ALA A 70 -0.45 12.49 -14.76
C ALA A 70 0.60 13.58 -14.45
N GLU A 71 0.19 14.83 -14.36
CA GLU A 71 1.04 15.95 -13.97
C GLU A 71 1.47 15.84 -12.51
N GLU A 72 0.54 15.54 -11.60
CA GLU A 72 0.84 15.31 -10.18
C GLU A 72 1.84 14.15 -10.00
N PHE A 73 1.67 13.05 -10.74
CA PHE A 73 2.64 11.95 -10.75
C PHE A 73 4.04 12.44 -11.15
N ARG A 74 4.14 13.22 -12.22
CA ARG A 74 5.42 13.78 -12.69
C ARG A 74 6.07 14.66 -11.62
N TYR A 75 5.32 15.55 -10.99
CA TYR A 75 5.84 16.40 -9.91
C TYR A 75 6.29 15.57 -8.70
N ARG A 76 5.54 14.56 -8.31
CA ARG A 76 5.91 13.66 -7.20
C ARG A 76 7.23 12.91 -7.45
N HIS A 77 7.55 12.65 -8.72
CA HIS A 77 8.76 11.97 -9.15
C HIS A 77 9.86 12.91 -9.68
N ASP A 78 9.74 14.23 -9.47
CA ASP A 78 10.67 15.26 -9.96
C ASP A 78 10.89 15.20 -11.48
N LEU A 79 9.85 14.85 -12.26
CA LEU A 79 9.88 14.74 -13.72
C LEU A 79 9.32 16.02 -14.34
N ILE A 80 10.15 17.05 -14.40
CA ILE A 80 9.71 18.39 -14.82
C ILE A 80 9.58 18.50 -16.35
N THR A 81 10.47 17.85 -17.10
CA THR A 81 10.48 17.88 -18.57
C THR A 81 9.95 16.60 -19.20
N ALA A 82 9.54 16.68 -20.46
CA ALA A 82 9.13 15.51 -21.23
C ALA A 82 10.28 14.50 -21.38
N GLU A 83 11.51 14.97 -21.59
CA GLU A 83 12.70 14.14 -21.73
C GLU A 83 13.03 13.38 -20.43
N GLU A 84 12.80 14.02 -19.28
CA GLU A 84 12.96 13.34 -17.97
C GLU A 84 11.91 12.24 -17.80
N THR A 85 10.67 12.51 -18.17
CA THR A 85 9.59 11.54 -18.16
C THR A 85 9.90 10.36 -19.10
N GLU A 86 10.28 10.61 -20.34
CA GLU A 86 10.65 9.58 -21.32
C GLU A 86 11.81 8.72 -20.81
N ARG A 87 12.83 9.34 -20.25
CA ARG A 87 13.99 8.62 -19.68
C ARG A 87 13.57 7.77 -18.45
N TRP A 88 12.71 8.32 -17.61
CA TRP A 88 12.18 7.58 -16.44
C TRP A 88 11.40 6.35 -16.86
N LEU A 89 10.52 6.47 -17.86
CA LEU A 89 9.73 5.39 -18.43
C LEU A 89 10.64 4.35 -19.10
N SER A 90 11.52 4.78 -20.00
CA SER A 90 12.44 3.89 -20.74
C SER A 90 13.34 3.09 -19.82
N ASN A 91 13.84 3.69 -18.72
CA ASN A 91 14.64 2.99 -17.72
C ASN A 91 13.85 1.91 -16.96
N ARG A 92 12.51 1.90 -17.08
CA ARG A 92 11.59 0.94 -16.46
C ARG A 92 10.88 0.05 -17.47
N GLY A 93 11.33 0.08 -18.73
CA GLY A 93 10.75 -0.71 -19.81
C GLY A 93 9.31 -0.28 -20.17
N LEU A 94 8.96 0.97 -19.87
CA LEU A 94 7.65 1.54 -20.12
C LEU A 94 7.66 2.49 -21.31
N THR A 95 6.51 2.63 -21.96
CA THR A 95 6.24 3.59 -23.01
C THR A 95 5.37 4.75 -22.50
N PHE A 96 5.22 5.80 -23.31
CA PHE A 96 4.23 6.85 -23.03
C PHE A 96 2.80 6.34 -23.13
N GLU A 97 2.54 5.33 -23.94
CA GLU A 97 1.25 4.65 -24.05
C GLU A 97 0.91 3.94 -22.73
N ASP A 98 1.84 3.14 -22.19
CA ASP A 98 1.68 2.51 -20.86
C ASP A 98 1.34 3.54 -19.77
N PHE A 99 2.00 4.71 -19.83
CA PHE A 99 1.80 5.79 -18.86
C PHE A 99 0.42 6.46 -19.00
N SER A 100 0.02 6.78 -20.23
CA SER A 100 -1.28 7.38 -20.53
C SER A 100 -2.44 6.46 -20.16
N ASP A 101 -2.35 5.19 -20.60
CA ASP A 101 -3.36 4.18 -20.37
C ASP A 101 -3.53 3.86 -18.88
N TYR A 102 -2.43 3.89 -18.11
CA TYR A 102 -2.53 3.72 -16.66
C TYR A 102 -3.49 4.72 -16.03
N PHE A 103 -3.37 6.02 -16.35
CA PHE A 103 -4.26 7.03 -15.78
C PHE A 103 -5.68 6.91 -16.33
N ALA A 104 -5.84 6.62 -17.62
CA ALA A 104 -7.15 6.40 -18.21
C ALA A 104 -7.90 5.27 -17.50
N ARG A 105 -7.24 4.12 -17.26
CA ARG A 105 -7.81 2.98 -16.53
C ARG A 105 -8.25 3.34 -15.10
N GLN A 106 -7.46 4.14 -14.37
CA GLN A 106 -7.83 4.56 -13.01
C GLN A 106 -9.14 5.38 -13.01
N TYR A 107 -9.35 6.22 -14.01
CA TYR A 107 -10.56 7.04 -14.14
C TYR A 107 -11.75 6.26 -14.68
N SER A 108 -11.53 5.24 -15.50
CA SER A 108 -12.61 4.39 -16.05
C SER A 108 -13.40 3.69 -14.94
N VAL A 109 -12.75 3.30 -13.84
CA VAL A 109 -13.44 2.65 -12.70
C VAL A 109 -14.52 3.55 -12.08
N GLY A 110 -14.28 4.85 -12.01
CA GLY A 110 -15.27 5.80 -11.49
C GLY A 110 -16.35 6.20 -12.48
N ALA A 111 -16.13 5.95 -13.77
CA ALA A 111 -17.05 6.32 -14.83
C ALA A 111 -18.09 5.23 -15.17
N VAL A 112 -17.78 3.97 -14.85
CA VAL A 112 -18.70 2.84 -15.11
C VAL A 112 -19.52 2.49 -13.87
N ASP A 113 -20.72 1.92 -14.10
CA ASP A 113 -21.57 1.41 -13.02
C ASP A 113 -20.89 0.21 -12.35
N GLU A 114 -20.98 0.10 -11.02
CA GLU A 114 -20.42 -0.99 -10.22
C GLU A 114 -20.91 -2.41 -10.59
N SER A 115 -21.89 -2.50 -11.48
CA SER A 115 -22.51 -3.77 -11.94
C SER A 115 -21.66 -4.58 -12.93
N PHE A 116 -20.51 -4.03 -13.43
CA PHE A 116 -19.65 -4.79 -14.33
C PHE A 116 -18.86 -5.87 -13.59
N SER A 117 -18.67 -7.02 -14.22
CA SER A 117 -17.86 -8.12 -13.68
C SER A 117 -16.54 -8.24 -14.43
N SER A 118 -15.44 -8.34 -13.70
CA SER A 118 -14.16 -8.71 -14.30
C SER A 118 -14.05 -10.22 -14.48
N GLU A 119 -13.38 -10.65 -15.54
CA GLU A 119 -13.04 -12.05 -15.74
C GLU A 119 -12.07 -12.53 -14.66
N GLN A 120 -12.38 -13.67 -14.03
CA GLN A 120 -11.49 -14.24 -13.00
C GLN A 120 -10.44 -15.16 -13.64
N ILE A 121 -9.33 -14.59 -14.05
CA ILE A 121 -8.18 -15.33 -14.59
C ILE A 121 -7.08 -15.35 -13.54
N ALA A 122 -6.51 -16.54 -13.26
CA ALA A 122 -5.34 -16.63 -12.41
C ALA A 122 -4.11 -16.01 -13.12
N TYR A 123 -3.25 -15.31 -12.38
CA TYR A 123 -2.05 -14.69 -12.93
C TYR A 123 -1.18 -15.66 -13.75
N THR A 124 -1.01 -16.88 -13.25
CA THR A 124 -0.21 -17.93 -13.91
C THR A 124 -0.75 -18.34 -15.26
N SER A 125 -2.07 -18.31 -15.45
CA SER A 125 -2.76 -18.71 -16.69
C SER A 125 -3.05 -17.54 -17.61
N ALA A 126 -2.78 -16.30 -17.17
CA ALA A 126 -3.08 -15.11 -17.95
C ALA A 126 -2.16 -14.95 -19.17
N PRO A 127 -2.64 -14.36 -20.28
CA PRO A 127 -1.82 -14.02 -21.44
C PRO A 127 -0.59 -13.18 -21.05
N GLN A 128 0.52 -13.36 -21.74
CA GLN A 128 1.77 -12.64 -21.45
C GLN A 128 1.60 -11.13 -21.52
N GLU A 129 0.81 -10.65 -22.49
CA GLU A 129 0.55 -9.21 -22.66
C GLU A 129 -0.19 -8.62 -21.45
N LEU A 130 -1.21 -9.32 -20.95
CA LEU A 130 -1.95 -8.89 -19.76
C LEU A 130 -1.06 -8.87 -18.50
N ARG A 131 -0.17 -9.86 -18.37
CA ARG A 131 0.81 -9.88 -17.29
C ARG A 131 1.83 -8.73 -17.42
N ARG A 132 2.27 -8.41 -18.67
CA ARG A 132 3.17 -7.26 -18.93
C ARG A 132 2.50 -5.95 -18.50
N LEU A 133 1.25 -5.76 -18.86
CA LEU A 133 0.47 -4.59 -18.50
C LEU A 133 0.31 -4.46 -16.99
N PHE A 134 0.11 -5.59 -16.31
CA PHE A 134 0.07 -5.61 -14.86
C PHE A 134 1.39 -5.18 -14.21
N VAL A 135 2.53 -5.64 -14.72
CA VAL A 135 3.84 -5.20 -14.20
C VAL A 135 4.05 -3.71 -14.45
N ALA A 136 3.62 -3.18 -15.60
CA ALA A 136 3.62 -1.74 -15.86
C ALA A 136 2.79 -0.96 -14.82
N GLU A 137 1.60 -1.46 -14.49
CA GLU A 137 0.75 -0.87 -13.44
C GLU A 137 1.39 -0.95 -12.05
N LEU A 138 2.04 -2.07 -11.71
CA LEU A 138 2.77 -2.19 -10.44
C LEU A 138 3.93 -1.17 -10.33
N ILE A 139 4.59 -0.86 -11.45
CA ILE A 139 5.65 0.15 -11.49
C ILE A 139 5.05 1.55 -11.29
N LEU A 140 3.99 1.89 -12.03
CA LEU A 140 3.37 3.22 -12.02
C LEU A 140 2.63 3.51 -10.70
N SER A 141 1.97 2.52 -10.13
CA SER A 141 1.32 2.66 -8.81
C SER A 141 2.29 2.69 -7.63
N GLY A 142 3.57 2.34 -7.85
CA GLY A 142 4.56 2.17 -6.79
C GLY A 142 4.49 0.83 -6.05
N ALA A 143 3.53 -0.03 -6.36
CA ALA A 143 3.36 -1.33 -5.69
C ALA A 143 4.56 -2.27 -5.91
N LEU A 144 5.24 -2.19 -7.07
CA LEU A 144 6.47 -2.95 -7.31
C LEU A 144 7.57 -2.58 -6.31
N ALA A 145 7.62 -1.34 -5.89
CA ALA A 145 8.57 -0.85 -4.90
C ALA A 145 8.37 -1.50 -3.53
N GLU A 146 7.13 -1.65 -3.10
CA GLU A 146 6.79 -2.36 -1.86
C GLU A 146 7.19 -3.84 -1.93
N MET A 147 6.90 -4.51 -3.06
CA MET A 147 7.31 -5.90 -3.30
C MET A 147 8.84 -6.03 -3.28
N THR A 148 9.55 -5.07 -3.91
CA THR A 148 11.01 -5.02 -3.92
C THR A 148 11.58 -4.84 -2.52
N ASN A 149 11.02 -3.97 -1.69
CA ASN A 149 11.45 -3.80 -0.31
C ASN A 149 11.33 -5.11 0.49
N LYS A 150 10.25 -5.85 0.31
CA LYS A 150 10.04 -7.13 1.01
C LYS A 150 11.05 -8.20 0.60
N ILE A 151 11.36 -8.33 -0.70
CA ILE A 151 12.40 -9.26 -1.14
C ILE A 151 13.79 -8.81 -0.63
N MET A 152 14.07 -7.52 -0.63
CA MET A 152 15.32 -6.97 -0.07
C MET A 152 15.47 -7.29 1.42
N TRP A 153 14.41 -7.24 2.20
CA TRP A 153 14.43 -7.64 3.61
C TRP A 153 14.82 -9.11 3.79
N GLY A 154 14.21 -10.00 3.00
CA GLY A 154 14.55 -11.43 3.01
C GLY A 154 15.99 -11.70 2.59
N LEU A 155 16.45 -11.04 1.52
CA LEU A 155 17.83 -11.15 1.04
C LEU A 155 18.84 -10.64 2.08
N ALA A 156 18.57 -9.49 2.68
CA ALA A 156 19.42 -8.92 3.72
C ALA A 156 19.46 -9.81 4.97
N ALA A 157 18.32 -10.39 5.37
CA ALA A 157 18.24 -11.35 6.45
C ALA A 157 19.11 -12.58 6.18
N ARG A 158 19.03 -13.12 4.96
CA ARG A 158 19.85 -14.26 4.54
C ARG A 158 21.34 -13.93 4.53
N CYS A 159 21.73 -12.75 4.04
CA CYS A 159 23.12 -12.32 4.00
C CYS A 159 23.71 -12.05 5.42
N ALA A 160 22.89 -11.57 6.36
CA ALA A 160 23.32 -11.24 7.72
C ALA A 160 23.29 -12.43 8.67
N GLY A 161 22.48 -13.45 8.37
CA GLY A 161 22.26 -14.61 9.21
C GLY A 161 23.15 -15.80 8.88
N LYS A 162 22.92 -16.90 9.61
CA LYS A 162 23.39 -18.22 9.21
C LYS A 162 22.38 -18.84 8.25
N GLU A 163 22.85 -19.72 7.37
CA GLU A 163 21.95 -20.54 6.54
C GLU A 163 20.86 -21.17 7.42
N PRO A 164 19.58 -21.04 7.01
CA PRO A 164 18.47 -21.66 7.76
C PRO A 164 18.66 -23.18 7.87
N LYS A 165 18.30 -23.75 9.01
CA LYS A 165 18.34 -25.19 9.21
C LYS A 165 17.30 -25.88 8.33
N PRO A 166 17.53 -27.15 7.93
CA PRO A 166 16.59 -27.91 7.09
C PRO A 166 15.16 -27.97 7.66
N ASP A 167 15.03 -28.14 8.97
CA ASP A 167 13.72 -28.19 9.65
C ASP A 167 12.94 -26.86 9.54
N VAL A 168 13.64 -25.72 9.52
CA VAL A 168 13.04 -24.40 9.32
C VAL A 168 12.59 -24.23 7.86
N ILE A 169 13.41 -24.68 6.92
CA ILE A 169 13.07 -24.66 5.48
C ILE A 169 11.85 -25.56 5.21
N ASP A 170 11.82 -26.77 5.79
CA ASP A 170 10.67 -27.68 5.68
C ASP A 170 9.40 -27.10 6.30
N ALA A 171 9.52 -26.35 7.38
CA ALA A 171 8.39 -25.64 7.98
C ALA A 171 7.87 -24.54 7.06
N GLU A 172 8.77 -23.77 6.42
CA GLU A 172 8.39 -22.72 5.46
C GLU A 172 7.75 -23.31 4.20
N LYS A 173 8.28 -24.45 3.70
CA LYS A 173 7.66 -25.19 2.59
C LYS A 173 6.23 -25.60 2.89
N ARG A 174 5.95 -26.11 4.11
CA ARG A 174 4.58 -26.45 4.51
C ARG A 174 3.66 -25.22 4.54
N LYS A 175 4.14 -24.08 5.07
CA LYS A 175 3.39 -22.83 5.04
C LYS A 175 3.09 -22.37 3.62
N PHE A 176 4.08 -22.45 2.73
CA PHE A 176 3.93 -22.11 1.33
C PHE A 176 2.86 -22.97 0.65
N LEU A 177 2.93 -24.31 0.74
CA LEU A 177 1.95 -25.23 0.16
C LEU A 177 0.53 -24.94 0.69
N TYR A 178 0.40 -24.69 1.99
CA TYR A 178 -0.89 -24.32 2.59
C TYR A 178 -1.43 -23.01 2.03
N ARG A 179 -0.56 -22.02 1.84
CA ARG A 179 -0.92 -20.68 1.34
C ARG A 179 -1.43 -20.72 -0.09
N ILE A 180 -0.78 -21.47 -0.97
CA ILE A 180 -1.20 -21.64 -2.37
C ILE A 180 -2.23 -22.75 -2.57
N ALA A 181 -2.67 -23.40 -1.49
CA ALA A 181 -3.71 -24.45 -1.47
C ALA A 181 -3.43 -25.62 -2.44
N ILE A 182 -2.16 -26.07 -2.53
CA ILE A 182 -1.79 -27.25 -3.33
C ILE A 182 -1.18 -28.36 -2.46
N GLU A 183 -1.33 -29.59 -2.92
CA GLU A 183 -0.67 -30.74 -2.35
C GLU A 183 0.79 -30.86 -2.83
N ALA A 184 1.67 -31.47 -2.01
CA ALA A 184 3.08 -31.63 -2.36
C ALA A 184 3.30 -32.34 -3.70
N ALA A 185 2.39 -33.24 -4.10
CA ALA A 185 2.45 -33.94 -5.39
C ALA A 185 2.19 -33.02 -6.59
N GLN A 186 1.51 -31.90 -6.39
CA GLN A 186 1.19 -30.94 -7.46
C GLN A 186 2.27 -29.86 -7.64
N LEU A 187 3.24 -29.81 -6.72
CA LEU A 187 4.26 -28.76 -6.69
C LEU A 187 5.07 -28.66 -7.97
N THR A 188 5.43 -29.80 -8.59
CA THR A 188 6.20 -29.81 -9.85
C THR A 188 5.41 -29.18 -10.98
N SER A 189 4.13 -29.56 -11.18
CA SER A 189 3.27 -28.97 -12.20
C SER A 189 3.06 -27.47 -11.96
N TRP A 190 2.88 -27.07 -10.71
CA TRP A 190 2.73 -25.65 -10.36
C TRP A 190 3.99 -24.83 -10.71
N LEU A 191 5.19 -25.37 -10.42
CA LEU A 191 6.45 -24.73 -10.81
C LEU A 191 6.61 -24.61 -12.33
N GLU A 192 6.22 -25.65 -13.08
CA GLU A 192 6.24 -25.64 -14.54
C GLU A 192 5.28 -24.57 -15.11
N GLU A 193 4.08 -24.43 -14.57
CA GLU A 193 3.12 -23.38 -14.94
C GLU A 193 3.68 -21.98 -14.67
N MET A 194 4.42 -21.83 -13.59
CA MET A 194 5.13 -20.58 -13.26
C MET A 194 6.37 -20.33 -14.12
N GLY A 195 6.82 -21.31 -14.90
CA GLY A 195 8.10 -21.25 -15.62
C GLY A 195 9.31 -21.25 -14.69
N ARG A 196 9.18 -21.87 -13.51
CA ARG A 196 10.22 -21.96 -12.46
C ARG A 196 10.61 -23.39 -12.18
N ASP A 197 11.76 -23.57 -11.54
CA ASP A 197 12.32 -24.86 -11.18
C ASP A 197 12.44 -25.04 -9.64
N SER A 198 12.92 -26.21 -9.24
CA SER A 198 13.17 -26.51 -7.84
C SER A 198 14.25 -25.64 -7.21
N GLN A 199 15.22 -25.17 -7.99
CA GLN A 199 16.30 -24.33 -7.50
C GLN A 199 15.76 -22.94 -7.10
N TRP A 200 14.87 -22.38 -7.92
CA TRP A 200 14.15 -21.16 -7.57
C TRP A 200 13.33 -21.31 -6.26
N LEU A 201 12.61 -22.44 -6.15
CA LEU A 201 11.83 -22.72 -4.94
C LEU A 201 12.71 -22.80 -3.69
N ASP A 202 13.80 -23.54 -3.75
CA ASP A 202 14.75 -23.70 -2.64
C ASP A 202 15.34 -22.35 -2.22
N GLU A 203 15.60 -21.47 -3.18
CA GLU A 203 16.06 -20.11 -2.90
C GLU A 203 14.98 -19.27 -2.21
N MET A 204 13.75 -19.25 -2.72
CA MET A 204 12.65 -18.53 -2.09
C MET A 204 12.39 -19.03 -0.67
N LEU A 205 12.39 -20.34 -0.47
CA LEU A 205 12.25 -20.94 0.87
C LEU A 205 13.37 -20.50 1.82
N ALA A 206 14.61 -20.45 1.35
CA ALA A 206 15.75 -20.02 2.16
C ALA A 206 15.66 -18.52 2.53
N ILE A 207 15.23 -17.69 1.59
CA ILE A 207 15.03 -16.25 1.81
C ILE A 207 13.93 -16.03 2.86
N GLU A 208 12.77 -16.66 2.70
CA GLU A 208 11.64 -16.50 3.61
C GLU A 208 11.90 -17.12 4.98
N ALA A 209 12.59 -18.25 5.05
CA ALA A 209 13.00 -18.88 6.30
C ALA A 209 13.96 -17.96 7.09
N ALA A 210 14.91 -17.31 6.41
CA ALA A 210 15.82 -16.35 7.03
C ALA A 210 15.04 -15.12 7.53
N TYR A 211 14.16 -14.56 6.72
CA TYR A 211 13.29 -13.44 7.11
C TYR A 211 12.46 -13.78 8.35
N GLY A 212 11.78 -14.94 8.33
CA GLY A 212 10.96 -15.41 9.46
C GLY A 212 11.77 -15.56 10.76
N ALA A 213 12.98 -16.13 10.68
CA ALA A 213 13.86 -16.28 11.84
C ALA A 213 14.25 -14.92 12.46
N HIS A 214 14.49 -13.88 11.65
CA HIS A 214 14.73 -12.53 12.14
C HIS A 214 13.45 -11.93 12.76
N CYS A 215 12.29 -12.09 12.12
CA CYS A 215 11.02 -11.63 12.68
C CYS A 215 10.73 -12.24 14.06
N ASP A 216 10.97 -13.55 14.24
CA ASP A 216 10.75 -14.25 15.51
C ASP A 216 11.63 -13.68 16.65
N THR A 217 12.83 -13.19 16.32
CA THR A 217 13.72 -12.58 17.31
C THR A 217 13.35 -11.12 17.62
N LEU A 218 12.73 -10.42 16.68
CA LEU A 218 12.38 -9.01 16.81
C LEU A 218 11.02 -8.81 17.47
N LEU A 219 10.04 -9.63 17.08
CA LEU A 219 8.64 -9.49 17.46
C LEU A 219 8.32 -10.23 18.78
N VAL A 220 9.26 -10.15 19.73
CA VAL A 220 9.05 -10.70 21.06
C VAL A 220 8.17 -9.79 21.94
N PRO A 221 7.43 -10.34 22.91
CA PRO A 221 6.50 -9.56 23.74
C PRO A 221 7.15 -8.34 24.39
N GLU A 222 8.39 -8.45 24.85
CA GLU A 222 9.13 -7.38 25.54
C GLU A 222 9.49 -6.22 24.57
N ALA A 223 9.78 -6.54 23.31
CA ALA A 223 10.07 -5.52 22.29
C ALA A 223 8.78 -4.76 21.92
N ARG A 224 7.68 -5.48 21.70
CA ARG A 224 6.37 -4.88 21.45
C ARG A 224 5.91 -3.99 22.59
N GLN A 225 6.07 -4.43 23.84
CA GLN A 225 5.68 -3.65 25.01
C GLN A 225 6.50 -2.37 25.13
N ARG A 226 7.81 -2.41 24.87
CA ARG A 226 8.65 -1.21 24.88
C ARG A 226 8.24 -0.22 23.80
N GLU A 227 7.96 -0.70 22.59
CA GLU A 227 7.53 0.15 21.48
C GLU A 227 6.15 0.74 21.74
N LEU A 228 5.21 -0.03 22.31
CA LEU A 228 3.90 0.45 22.75
C LEU A 228 4.02 1.59 23.73
N MET A 229 4.88 1.46 24.73
CA MET A 229 5.09 2.52 25.72
C MET A 229 5.69 3.79 25.12
N ALA A 230 6.61 3.64 24.15
CA ALA A 230 7.21 4.78 23.43
C ALA A 230 6.20 5.52 22.55
N LEU A 231 5.22 4.79 22.00
CA LEU A 231 4.23 5.32 21.05
C LEU A 231 2.85 5.52 21.68
N ARG A 232 2.70 5.39 23.01
CA ARG A 232 1.42 5.40 23.70
C ARG A 232 0.51 6.54 23.27
N LEU A 233 1.04 7.77 23.22
CA LEU A 233 0.26 8.95 22.83
C LEU A 233 -0.14 8.90 21.35
N ARG A 234 0.80 8.54 20.48
CA ARG A 234 0.57 8.50 19.02
C ARG A 234 -0.44 7.43 18.61
N LEU A 235 -0.47 6.31 19.33
CA LEU A 235 -1.38 5.19 19.10
C LEU A 235 -2.66 5.27 19.93
N THR A 236 -2.92 6.38 20.65
CA THR A 236 -4.22 6.62 21.29
C THR A 236 -5.30 6.70 20.23
N ARG A 237 -6.35 5.89 20.38
CA ARG A 237 -7.54 5.92 19.51
C ARG A 237 -8.51 6.97 20.01
N PHE A 238 -8.99 7.80 19.11
CA PHE A 238 -10.05 8.76 19.34
C PHE A 238 -11.32 8.26 18.69
N GLU A 239 -12.39 8.15 19.46
CA GLU A 239 -13.74 7.97 18.96
C GLU A 239 -14.40 9.34 18.98
N ILE A 240 -14.93 9.76 17.85
CA ILE A 240 -15.49 11.10 17.66
C ILE A 240 -16.88 11.03 17.03
N GLU A 241 -17.64 12.09 17.23
CA GLU A 241 -18.78 12.44 16.38
C GLU A 241 -18.51 13.80 15.74
N LEU A 242 -18.95 13.98 14.51
CA LEU A 242 -18.75 15.22 13.79
C LEU A 242 -19.92 15.55 12.86
N ILE A 243 -20.04 16.84 12.55
CA ILE A 243 -20.92 17.38 11.52
C ILE A 243 -20.10 18.19 10.53
N GLU A 244 -20.48 18.13 9.25
CA GLU A 244 -19.85 18.87 8.17
C GLU A 244 -20.71 20.08 7.80
N LEU A 245 -20.08 21.23 7.58
CA LEU A 245 -20.75 22.50 7.32
C LEU A 245 -20.04 23.24 6.19
N GLU A 246 -20.80 24.03 5.42
CA GLU A 246 -20.29 24.71 4.23
C GLU A 246 -19.45 25.97 4.57
N SER A 247 -19.66 26.58 5.75
CA SER A 247 -19.00 27.83 6.12
C SER A 247 -18.53 27.84 7.57
N HIS A 248 -17.53 28.69 7.85
CA HIS A 248 -17.06 28.94 9.21
C HIS A 248 -18.15 29.52 10.13
N ASP A 249 -19.00 30.40 9.61
CA ASP A 249 -20.07 31.04 10.39
C ASP A 249 -21.12 30.00 10.80
N SER A 250 -21.54 29.12 9.88
CA SER A 250 -22.43 28.00 10.21
C SER A 250 -21.80 27.04 11.22
N ALA A 251 -20.50 26.82 11.15
CA ALA A 251 -19.79 25.99 12.13
C ALA A 251 -19.71 26.63 13.51
N GLN A 252 -19.53 27.95 13.56
CA GLN A 252 -19.59 28.70 14.83
C GLN A 252 -21.01 28.68 15.44
N GLU A 253 -22.04 28.83 14.63
CA GLU A 253 -23.45 28.76 15.10
C GLU A 253 -23.75 27.37 15.63
N ALA A 254 -23.40 26.32 14.92
CA ALA A 254 -23.53 24.93 15.36
C ALA A 254 -22.82 24.67 16.70
N LEU A 255 -21.58 25.18 16.82
CA LEU A 255 -20.81 25.09 18.07
C LEU A 255 -21.53 25.80 19.23
N PHE A 256 -22.14 26.95 18.95
CA PHE A 256 -22.91 27.73 19.94
C PHE A 256 -24.15 26.96 20.40
N CYS A 257 -24.95 26.39 19.49
CA CYS A 257 -26.12 25.58 19.84
C CYS A 257 -25.74 24.40 20.75
N VAL A 258 -24.59 23.79 20.53
CA VAL A 258 -24.14 22.68 21.39
C VAL A 258 -23.66 23.17 22.75
N ARG A 259 -22.91 24.29 22.81
CA ARG A 259 -22.32 24.80 24.05
C ARG A 259 -23.33 25.53 24.96
N GLU A 260 -24.14 26.40 24.38
CA GLU A 260 -25.02 27.30 25.14
C GLU A 260 -26.44 26.73 25.27
N ASP A 261 -26.97 26.12 24.19
CA ASP A 261 -28.34 25.60 24.21
C ASP A 261 -28.42 24.15 24.67
N GLY A 262 -27.24 23.49 24.83
CA GLY A 262 -27.15 22.12 25.33
C GLY A 262 -27.64 21.06 24.35
N MET A 263 -27.74 21.40 23.06
CA MET A 263 -28.10 20.44 22.00
C MET A 263 -27.01 19.42 21.79
N SER A 264 -27.37 18.20 21.41
CA SER A 264 -26.40 17.24 20.89
C SER A 264 -26.00 17.60 19.46
N LEU A 265 -24.80 17.19 19.03
CA LEU A 265 -24.38 17.36 17.62
C LEU A 265 -25.36 16.69 16.64
N GLN A 266 -25.98 15.56 17.03
CA GLN A 266 -26.99 14.89 16.23
C GLN A 266 -28.28 15.70 16.07
N GLU A 267 -28.72 16.41 17.10
CA GLU A 267 -29.89 17.32 17.03
C GLU A 267 -29.56 18.49 16.11
N VAL A 268 -28.41 19.14 16.29
CA VAL A 268 -27.96 20.24 15.42
C VAL A 268 -27.88 19.78 13.96
N ALA A 269 -27.31 18.58 13.71
CA ALA A 269 -27.26 18.00 12.38
C ALA A 269 -28.65 17.80 11.77
N THR A 270 -29.59 17.31 12.56
CA THR A 270 -30.97 17.04 12.11
C THR A 270 -31.72 18.33 11.78
N GLU A 271 -31.62 19.35 12.63
CA GLU A 271 -32.29 20.65 12.42
C GLU A 271 -31.68 21.41 11.24
N GLY A 272 -30.34 21.45 11.16
CA GLY A 272 -29.62 22.14 10.10
C GLY A 272 -29.49 21.33 8.79
N ARG A 273 -29.91 20.06 8.80
CA ARG A 273 -29.74 19.11 7.69
C ARG A 273 -28.26 18.91 7.28
N TYR A 274 -27.37 18.94 8.26
CA TYR A 274 -25.94 18.73 8.06
C TYR A 274 -25.59 17.24 8.08
N PRO A 275 -24.60 16.79 7.28
CA PRO A 275 -24.06 15.44 7.40
C PRO A 275 -23.52 15.18 8.80
N TYR A 276 -24.01 14.12 9.44
CA TYR A 276 -23.53 13.67 10.76
C TYR A 276 -22.90 12.31 10.61
N GLN A 277 -21.72 12.13 11.22
CA GLN A 277 -21.04 10.84 11.23
C GLN A 277 -20.30 10.60 12.55
N ARG A 278 -20.06 9.32 12.82
CA ARG A 278 -19.13 8.86 13.84
C ARG A 278 -17.92 8.25 13.20
N ALA A 279 -16.76 8.55 13.71
CA ALA A 279 -15.49 8.01 13.19
C ALA A 279 -14.56 7.65 14.36
N ASP A 280 -13.59 6.81 14.06
CA ASP A 280 -12.48 6.55 14.96
C ASP A 280 -11.16 6.53 14.16
N PHE A 281 -10.08 6.93 14.80
CA PHE A 281 -8.73 6.96 14.21
C PHE A 281 -7.68 6.89 15.32
N LEU A 282 -6.48 6.50 14.95
CA LEU A 282 -5.31 6.67 15.81
C LEU A 282 -4.77 8.09 15.67
N LEU A 283 -4.29 8.69 16.76
CA LEU A 283 -3.78 10.06 16.74
C LEU A 283 -2.74 10.29 15.65
N GLU A 284 -1.89 9.30 15.38
CA GLU A 284 -0.84 9.38 14.36
C GLU A 284 -1.36 9.43 12.92
N ASP A 285 -2.60 9.04 12.67
CA ASP A 285 -3.20 9.08 11.33
C ASP A 285 -3.60 10.52 10.93
N LEU A 286 -3.54 11.46 11.88
CA LEU A 286 -3.83 12.86 11.64
C LEU A 286 -2.56 13.66 11.28
N PRO A 287 -2.68 14.73 10.48
CA PRO A 287 -1.57 15.65 10.26
C PRO A 287 -1.17 16.36 11.58
N ALA A 288 0.10 16.73 11.70
CA ALA A 288 0.71 17.22 12.94
C ALA A 288 -0.04 18.40 13.61
N ASN A 289 -0.59 19.31 12.80
CA ASN A 289 -1.38 20.44 13.29
C ASN A 289 -2.71 20.01 13.94
N ALA A 290 -3.35 18.95 13.42
CA ALA A 290 -4.56 18.39 14.01
C ALA A 290 -4.25 17.59 15.27
N GLN A 291 -3.14 16.81 15.28
CA GLN A 291 -2.73 16.03 16.45
C GLN A 291 -2.66 16.89 17.74
N GLN A 292 -2.09 18.11 17.65
CA GLN A 292 -1.98 19.00 18.79
C GLN A 292 -3.32 19.40 19.38
N LYS A 293 -4.34 19.61 18.55
CA LYS A 293 -5.70 19.95 18.99
C LYS A 293 -6.31 18.78 19.78
N TYR A 294 -6.23 17.56 19.25
CA TYR A 294 -6.77 16.37 19.91
C TYR A 294 -6.04 15.99 21.20
N LEU A 295 -4.74 16.27 21.31
CA LEU A 295 -3.99 16.05 22.55
C LEU A 295 -4.46 16.93 23.70
N SER A 296 -4.91 18.14 23.42
CA SER A 296 -5.30 19.14 24.42
C SER A 296 -6.73 19.01 24.96
N VAL A 297 -7.61 18.24 24.30
CA VAL A 297 -9.01 18.10 24.67
C VAL A 297 -9.26 16.86 25.54
N SER A 298 -10.33 16.84 26.29
CA SER A 298 -10.79 15.71 27.11
C SER A 298 -11.96 14.97 26.46
N GLU A 299 -12.32 13.82 27.03
CA GLU A 299 -13.57 13.14 26.64
C GLU A 299 -14.79 14.05 26.93
N GLY A 300 -15.67 14.12 25.95
CA GLY A 300 -16.84 14.99 25.97
C GLY A 300 -16.61 16.39 25.40
N ASP A 301 -15.37 16.84 25.27
CA ASP A 301 -15.06 18.18 24.78
C ASP A 301 -15.40 18.31 23.28
N LEU A 302 -15.81 19.53 22.92
CA LEU A 302 -15.98 20.00 21.55
C LEU A 302 -14.74 20.73 21.10
N LEU A 303 -14.27 20.41 19.89
CA LEU A 303 -13.22 21.16 19.22
C LEU A 303 -13.79 22.42 18.57
N GLU A 304 -12.95 23.46 18.48
CA GLU A 304 -13.23 24.60 17.63
C GLU A 304 -13.37 24.18 16.17
N PRO A 305 -14.20 24.88 15.36
CA PRO A 305 -14.38 24.56 13.97
C PRO A 305 -13.05 24.37 13.23
N MET A 306 -12.94 23.29 12.48
CA MET A 306 -11.74 22.96 11.70
C MET A 306 -12.07 22.96 10.22
N ALA A 307 -11.17 23.53 9.40
CA ALA A 307 -11.30 23.47 7.95
C ALA A 307 -11.15 22.01 7.48
N ARG A 308 -12.02 21.56 6.57
CA ARG A 308 -12.00 20.25 5.94
C ARG A 308 -12.42 20.36 4.46
N GLY A 309 -11.49 20.13 3.55
CA GLY A 309 -11.74 20.40 2.14
C GLY A 309 -12.18 21.86 1.92
N ASP A 310 -13.29 22.05 1.22
CA ASP A 310 -13.88 23.35 0.95
C ASP A 310 -14.82 23.85 2.06
N GLY A 311 -15.03 23.06 3.13
CA GLY A 311 -15.93 23.36 4.22
C GLY A 311 -15.26 23.33 5.60
N PHE A 312 -16.10 23.13 6.61
CA PHE A 312 -15.70 23.09 8.02
C PHE A 312 -16.34 21.88 8.72
N GLU A 313 -15.70 21.43 9.78
CA GLU A 313 -16.25 20.40 10.67
C GLU A 313 -16.31 20.90 12.11
N VAL A 314 -17.35 20.49 12.82
CA VAL A 314 -17.46 20.60 14.28
C VAL A 314 -17.45 19.18 14.83
N CYS A 315 -16.51 18.93 15.74
CA CYS A 315 -16.22 17.61 16.24
C CYS A 315 -16.29 17.54 17.77
N ARG A 316 -16.86 16.45 18.30
CA ARG A 316 -16.83 16.12 19.73
C ARG A 316 -16.05 14.84 19.95
N VAL A 317 -15.14 14.83 20.91
CA VAL A 317 -14.45 13.63 21.37
C VAL A 317 -15.38 12.82 22.27
N ILE A 318 -15.80 11.65 21.81
CA ILE A 318 -16.65 10.74 22.60
C ILE A 318 -15.79 10.00 23.62
N ARG A 319 -14.66 9.46 23.17
CA ARG A 319 -13.77 8.65 24.01
C ARG A 319 -12.33 8.67 23.52
N LYS A 320 -11.39 8.57 24.47
CA LYS A 320 -9.96 8.34 24.24
C LYS A 320 -9.60 6.95 24.74
N VAL A 321 -9.26 6.06 23.82
CA VAL A 321 -8.91 4.68 24.15
C VAL A 321 -7.40 4.52 24.15
N GLU A 322 -6.84 4.14 25.30
CA GLU A 322 -5.41 3.84 25.39
C GLU A 322 -5.05 2.63 24.54
N PRO A 323 -3.92 2.68 23.82
CA PRO A 323 -3.49 1.59 22.95
C PRO A 323 -3.13 0.34 23.77
N ARG A 324 -3.49 -0.83 23.23
CA ARG A 324 -3.21 -2.14 23.82
C ARG A 324 -2.72 -3.10 22.75
N LEU A 325 -1.86 -4.05 23.11
CA LEU A 325 -1.34 -5.06 22.17
C LEU A 325 -2.40 -6.07 21.71
N GLU A 326 -3.52 -6.15 22.42
CA GLU A 326 -4.68 -6.97 22.05
C GLU A 326 -5.46 -6.35 20.88
N ASP A 327 -5.33 -5.02 20.64
CA ASP A 327 -5.88 -4.37 19.47
C ASP A 327 -5.04 -4.74 18.23
N PRO A 328 -5.65 -5.41 17.22
CA PRO A 328 -4.92 -5.87 16.04
C PRO A 328 -4.27 -4.72 15.26
N THR A 329 -4.93 -3.55 15.19
CA THR A 329 -4.41 -2.37 14.48
C THR A 329 -3.17 -1.83 15.18
N VAL A 330 -3.23 -1.67 16.49
CA VAL A 330 -2.09 -1.21 17.31
C VAL A 330 -0.92 -2.19 17.20
N LYS A 331 -1.20 -3.49 17.33
CA LYS A 331 -0.18 -4.54 17.21
C LYS A 331 0.49 -4.51 15.83
N LEU A 332 -0.29 -4.38 14.76
CA LEU A 332 0.22 -4.31 13.39
C LEU A 332 1.15 -3.11 13.20
N ARG A 333 0.76 -1.92 13.67
CA ARG A 333 1.57 -0.69 13.61
C ARG A 333 2.90 -0.85 14.35
N ILE A 334 2.87 -1.47 15.53
CA ILE A 334 4.07 -1.74 16.33
C ILE A 334 4.99 -2.72 15.60
N ASP A 335 4.45 -3.84 15.12
CA ASP A 335 5.21 -4.86 14.41
C ASP A 335 5.86 -4.26 13.14
N GLN A 336 5.12 -3.51 12.35
CA GLN A 336 5.64 -2.81 11.16
C GLN A 336 6.81 -1.87 11.51
N ARG A 337 6.69 -1.07 12.56
CA ARG A 337 7.77 -0.14 12.97
C ARG A 337 9.03 -0.86 13.43
N LEU A 338 8.87 -1.93 14.20
CA LEU A 338 10.00 -2.76 14.64
C LEU A 338 10.72 -3.36 13.43
N LEU A 339 9.96 -3.90 12.46
CA LEU A 339 10.49 -4.50 11.24
C LEU A 339 11.15 -3.45 10.34
N ILE A 340 10.47 -2.35 10.05
CA ILE A 340 11.00 -1.28 9.18
C ILE A 340 12.33 -0.77 9.73
N ARG A 341 12.38 -0.42 11.01
CA ARG A 341 13.61 0.10 11.65
C ARG A 341 14.77 -0.89 11.53
N TYR A 342 14.51 -2.16 11.82
CA TYR A 342 15.55 -3.18 11.76
C TYR A 342 16.00 -3.47 10.32
N PHE A 343 15.06 -3.71 9.43
CA PHE A 343 15.37 -4.08 8.05
C PHE A 343 15.88 -2.91 7.21
N SER A 344 15.54 -1.67 7.51
CA SER A 344 16.17 -0.50 6.87
C SER A 344 17.67 -0.47 7.11
N ASP A 345 18.12 -0.70 8.34
CA ASP A 345 19.54 -0.78 8.67
C ASP A 345 20.24 -1.98 8.02
N LEU A 346 19.52 -3.11 7.93
CA LEU A 346 20.07 -4.35 7.39
C LEU A 346 20.20 -4.30 5.86
N THR A 347 19.17 -3.79 5.19
CA THR A 347 19.17 -3.63 3.72
C THR A 347 20.26 -2.67 3.26
N THR A 348 20.45 -1.56 3.96
CA THR A 348 21.53 -0.59 3.65
C THR A 348 22.91 -1.24 3.66
N LYS A 349 23.13 -2.30 4.44
CA LYS A 349 24.42 -3.00 4.55
C LYS A 349 24.61 -4.10 3.51
N HIS A 350 23.55 -4.73 3.06
CA HIS A 350 23.62 -5.99 2.30
C HIS A 350 22.98 -5.93 0.92
N THR A 351 22.15 -4.92 0.64
CA THR A 351 21.42 -4.83 -0.63
C THR A 351 21.52 -3.42 -1.22
N TYR A 352 21.28 -3.31 -2.52
CA TYR A 352 21.24 -2.05 -3.25
C TYR A 352 19.95 -1.96 -4.05
N SER A 353 19.13 -0.94 -3.79
CA SER A 353 17.97 -0.62 -4.64
C SER A 353 18.45 0.00 -5.95
N ARG A 354 17.91 -0.48 -7.07
CA ARG A 354 18.10 0.10 -8.41
C ARG A 354 16.91 0.95 -8.85
N LEU A 355 15.77 0.76 -8.20
CA LEU A 355 14.63 1.66 -8.34
C LEU A 355 14.89 2.88 -7.44
N SER A 356 15.06 4.05 -8.04
CA SER A 356 15.01 5.31 -7.29
C SER A 356 13.56 5.52 -6.84
N ILE A 357 13.26 5.11 -5.62
CA ILE A 357 11.95 5.27 -5.01
C ILE A 357 12.10 6.45 -4.07
N PRO A 358 11.28 7.51 -4.20
CA PRO A 358 11.12 8.44 -3.10
C PRO A 358 10.57 7.62 -1.93
N VAL A 359 11.38 7.42 -0.90
CA VAL A 359 10.90 6.85 0.36
C VAL A 359 9.97 7.90 0.93
N SER A 360 8.67 7.67 0.85
CA SER A 360 7.70 8.41 1.64
C SER A 360 7.99 8.08 3.10
N VAL A 361 8.80 8.92 3.73
CA VAL A 361 8.93 8.97 5.19
C VAL A 361 7.77 9.84 5.65
N GLU A 362 6.60 9.22 5.88
CA GLU A 362 5.55 9.79 6.70
C GLU A 362 5.68 9.33 8.16
#